data_77cceedd94eea7cd22b0d414a5b7eca6
#
_entry.id   77cceedd94eea7cd22b0d414a5b7eca6
#
_cell.length_a   1.000
_cell.length_b   1.000
_cell.length_c   1.000
_cell.angle_alpha   90.00
_cell.angle_beta   90.00
_cell.angle_gamma   90.00
#
_symmetry.space_group_name_H-M   'P 1'
#
loop_
_entity.id
_entity.type
_entity.pdbx_description
1 polymer ?
#
loop_
_entity_poly.entity_id
_entity_poly.type
_entity_poly.pdbx_seq_one_letter_code
_entity_poly.pdbx_strand_id
1 'polypeptide(L)'
;MKYIFLVHLLFLCRLVGFAQQVMLADSITKNPVGYATVYDANGTVIGRSDIGGHISLQKGCEYHISHICYEPKSLAYNGDSIILLSPSSFNLSEVSVTAKQKKYYHCKVYFRSIEQVDSCLKYYMDGIREFYIDTKSRKVHLGNVVTNYFISKRKDIAQKKRSMMIGDKYIALPYLDKNTLYEEIMRDKKRSLQAGIIYADSVSIGSCKVFPGKEEMLLSVDALWPKNALVTNMFGYTQVLSKHNKMELYRYNDFSTPSVFNLKSSNRYRHLTLTHKKENIVRDIDVEDMFYVVEYEYINTRESSSSELLQEDYRKYSAMFPLTERIRKQLVREE
;
A
#
# COMPACT_ATOMS: atom_id res chain seq x y z
N MET A 1 -40.81 13.34 35.49
CA MET A 1 -39.93 12.29 34.96
C MET A 1 -39.84 12.24 33.43
N LYS A 2 -40.92 12.39 32.66
CA LYS A 2 -40.87 12.34 31.18
C LYS A 2 -39.96 13.40 30.53
N TYR A 3 -39.83 14.60 31.05
CA TYR A 3 -39.01 15.69 30.51
C TYR A 3 -37.53 15.51 30.81
N ILE A 4 -37.16 14.88 31.87
CA ILE A 4 -35.75 14.58 32.25
C ILE A 4 -35.17 13.53 31.27
N PHE A 5 -35.99 12.55 30.88
CA PHE A 5 -35.58 11.54 29.89
C PHE A 5 -35.37 12.16 28.48
N LEU A 6 -36.22 13.11 28.09
CA LEU A 6 -36.13 13.82 26.82
C LEU A 6 -34.87 14.68 26.77
N VAL A 7 -34.53 15.38 27.87
CA VAL A 7 -33.30 16.20 27.97
C VAL A 7 -32.05 15.32 27.92
N HIS A 8 -32.05 14.14 28.58
CA HIS A 8 -30.92 13.19 28.48
C HIS A 8 -30.79 12.61 27.08
N LEU A 9 -31.87 12.29 26.39
CA LEU A 9 -31.86 11.80 25.02
C LEU A 9 -31.32 12.85 24.04
N LEU A 10 -31.68 14.13 24.23
CA LEU A 10 -31.15 15.25 23.44
C LEU A 10 -29.66 15.52 23.74
N PHE A 11 -29.18 15.26 24.95
CA PHE A 11 -27.78 15.38 25.32
C PHE A 11 -26.92 14.23 24.76
N LEU A 12 -27.46 13.01 24.70
CA LEU A 12 -26.81 11.86 24.08
C LEU A 12 -26.62 12.03 22.55
N CYS A 13 -27.56 12.69 21.88
CA CYS A 13 -27.45 12.98 20.43
C CYS A 13 -26.34 14.01 20.08
N ARG A 14 -25.81 14.76 21.04
CA ARG A 14 -24.71 15.70 20.82
C ARG A 14 -23.32 15.11 20.89
N LEU A 15 -23.18 13.85 21.31
CA LEU A 15 -21.89 13.15 21.46
C LEU A 15 -21.50 12.32 20.23
N VAL A 16 -22.36 12.23 19.22
CA VAL A 16 -22.01 11.57 17.97
C VAL A 16 -21.28 12.60 17.10
N GLY A 17 -19.95 12.58 17.16
CA GLY A 17 -19.12 13.32 16.22
C GLY A 17 -19.39 12.80 14.80
N PHE A 18 -20.06 13.59 13.96
CA PHE A 18 -20.30 13.23 12.57
C PHE A 18 -18.96 13.20 11.83
N ALA A 19 -18.63 12.05 11.25
CA ALA A 19 -17.57 11.97 10.27
C ALA A 19 -17.96 12.83 9.05
N GLN A 20 -17.10 13.76 8.67
CA GLN A 20 -17.28 14.61 7.52
C GLN A 20 -16.53 14.03 6.33
N GLN A 21 -17.18 13.99 5.17
CA GLN A 21 -16.50 13.63 3.94
C GLN A 21 -15.53 14.76 3.53
N VAL A 22 -14.26 14.39 3.33
CA VAL A 22 -13.20 15.31 2.91
C VAL A 22 -12.55 14.77 1.65
N MET A 23 -12.09 15.66 0.77
CA MET A 23 -11.35 15.30 -0.44
C MET A 23 -9.85 15.52 -0.23
N LEU A 24 -9.05 14.50 -0.48
CA LEU A 24 -7.60 14.61 -0.61
C LEU A 24 -7.27 15.06 -2.03
N ALA A 25 -6.46 16.11 -2.17
CA ALA A 25 -6.11 16.65 -3.48
C ALA A 25 -4.61 16.99 -3.57
N ASP A 26 -4.09 16.93 -4.78
CA ASP A 26 -2.73 17.34 -5.11
C ASP A 26 -2.56 18.84 -4.87
N SER A 27 -1.49 19.26 -4.18
CA SER A 27 -1.28 20.66 -3.82
C SER A 27 -1.01 21.56 -5.03
N ILE A 28 -0.50 21.02 -6.14
CA ILE A 28 -0.15 21.73 -7.35
C ILE A 28 -1.31 21.74 -8.34
N THR A 29 -1.77 20.55 -8.74
CA THR A 29 -2.77 20.38 -9.80
C THR A 29 -4.21 20.49 -9.32
N LYS A 30 -4.43 20.41 -8.00
CA LYS A 30 -5.75 20.32 -7.34
C LYS A 30 -6.57 19.09 -7.73
N ASN A 31 -6.00 18.15 -8.47
CA ASN A 31 -6.65 16.90 -8.82
C ASN A 31 -6.83 15.99 -7.60
N PRO A 32 -7.92 15.21 -7.52
CA PRO A 32 -8.15 14.26 -6.45
C PRO A 32 -7.00 13.25 -6.29
N VAL A 33 -6.65 12.89 -5.04
CA VAL A 33 -5.68 11.84 -4.71
C VAL A 33 -6.43 10.63 -4.18
N GLY A 34 -6.62 9.64 -5.05
CA GLY A 34 -7.28 8.38 -4.71
C GLY A 34 -6.33 7.39 -4.06
N TYR A 35 -6.90 6.50 -3.24
CA TYR A 35 -6.22 5.39 -2.58
C TYR A 35 -5.11 5.76 -1.59
N ALA A 36 -5.08 7.00 -1.09
CA ALA A 36 -4.24 7.37 0.02
C ALA A 36 -4.68 6.63 1.30
N THR A 37 -3.76 6.02 2.01
CA THR A 37 -4.03 5.36 3.29
C THR A 37 -4.05 6.39 4.39
N VAL A 38 -5.08 6.37 5.22
CA VAL A 38 -5.24 7.29 6.35
C VAL A 38 -5.22 6.51 7.66
N TYR A 39 -4.38 6.96 8.57
CA TYR A 39 -4.18 6.41 9.90
C TYR A 39 -4.66 7.40 10.95
N ASP A 40 -5.20 6.91 12.05
CA ASP A 40 -5.49 7.74 13.22
C ASP A 40 -4.21 8.10 14.00
N ALA A 41 -4.35 8.90 15.05
CA ALA A 41 -3.26 9.24 15.97
C ALA A 41 -2.60 8.01 16.58
N ASN A 42 -3.17 6.86 16.57
CA ASN A 42 -2.72 5.57 17.08
C ASN A 42 -1.96 4.74 16.03
N GLY A 43 -1.89 5.17 14.76
CA GLY A 43 -1.33 4.42 13.64
C GLY A 43 -2.26 3.29 13.17
N THR A 44 -3.54 3.33 13.59
CA THR A 44 -4.55 2.42 13.07
C THR A 44 -5.00 2.89 11.70
N VAL A 45 -5.08 2.00 10.75
CA VAL A 45 -5.69 2.29 9.45
C VAL A 45 -7.18 2.53 9.66
N ILE A 46 -7.64 3.75 9.41
CA ILE A 46 -9.07 4.09 9.42
C ILE A 46 -9.72 3.90 8.06
N GLY A 47 -8.93 3.85 7.00
CA GLY A 47 -9.38 3.58 5.64
C GLY A 47 -8.46 4.14 4.57
N ARG A 48 -8.95 4.07 3.32
CA ARG A 48 -8.32 4.69 2.15
C ARG A 48 -9.31 5.63 1.48
N SER A 49 -8.78 6.71 0.87
CA SER A 49 -9.59 7.52 -0.01
C SER A 49 -10.08 6.70 -1.21
N ASP A 50 -11.28 7.02 -1.69
CA ASP A 50 -11.81 6.43 -2.92
C ASP A 50 -11.07 6.96 -4.16
N ILE A 51 -11.47 6.56 -5.36
CA ILE A 51 -10.88 7.03 -6.62
C ILE A 51 -10.99 8.54 -6.80
N GLY A 52 -12.04 9.16 -6.25
CA GLY A 52 -12.29 10.61 -6.23
C GLY A 52 -11.53 11.34 -5.12
N GLY A 53 -10.70 10.65 -4.35
CA GLY A 53 -9.95 11.24 -3.24
C GLY A 53 -10.76 11.41 -1.95
N HIS A 54 -12.00 10.93 -1.88
CA HIS A 54 -12.85 11.15 -0.72
C HIS A 54 -12.59 10.13 0.39
N ILE A 55 -12.62 10.64 1.62
CA ILE A 55 -12.55 9.84 2.85
C ILE A 55 -13.36 10.53 3.95
N SER A 56 -13.89 9.75 4.90
CA SER A 56 -14.63 10.29 6.05
C SER A 56 -13.69 10.49 7.24
N LEU A 57 -13.60 11.74 7.72
CA LEU A 57 -12.77 12.11 8.88
C LEU A 57 -13.63 12.76 9.96
N GLN A 58 -13.20 12.58 11.23
CA GLN A 58 -13.84 13.20 12.39
C GLN A 58 -13.10 14.46 12.80
N LYS A 59 -13.79 15.57 12.93
CA LYS A 59 -13.22 16.85 13.40
C LYS A 59 -12.64 16.73 14.81
N GLY A 60 -11.48 17.35 15.02
CA GLY A 60 -10.77 17.34 16.31
C GLY A 60 -9.86 16.13 16.52
N CYS A 61 -9.77 15.21 15.55
CA CYS A 61 -8.88 14.07 15.59
C CYS A 61 -7.60 14.34 14.80
N GLU A 62 -6.52 13.68 15.20
CA GLU A 62 -5.25 13.69 14.48
C GLU A 62 -5.20 12.54 13.48
N TYR A 63 -4.70 12.83 12.28
CA TYR A 63 -4.55 11.86 11.21
C TYR A 63 -3.16 11.92 10.57
N HIS A 64 -2.72 10.77 10.09
CA HIS A 64 -1.55 10.62 9.25
C HIS A 64 -1.96 10.03 7.90
N ILE A 65 -1.57 10.71 6.81
CA ILE A 65 -1.93 10.35 5.44
C ILE A 65 -0.67 9.91 4.71
N SER A 66 -0.71 8.74 4.07
CA SER A 66 0.40 8.17 3.31
C SER A 66 -0.05 7.78 1.90
N HIS A 67 0.81 8.05 0.91
CA HIS A 67 0.61 7.67 -0.48
C HIS A 67 1.95 7.58 -1.20
N ILE A 68 2.11 6.63 -2.14
CA ILE A 68 3.41 6.35 -2.82
C ILE A 68 3.98 7.51 -3.64
N CYS A 69 3.14 8.47 -4.08
CA CYS A 69 3.55 9.62 -4.88
C CYS A 69 3.56 10.94 -4.12
N TYR A 70 3.18 10.95 -2.86
CA TYR A 70 3.03 12.16 -2.05
C TYR A 70 3.83 12.05 -0.76
N GLU A 71 4.29 13.19 -0.27
CA GLU A 71 4.94 13.26 1.04
C GLU A 71 3.93 12.89 2.13
N PRO A 72 4.33 12.10 3.14
CA PRO A 72 3.47 11.79 4.27
C PRO A 72 3.02 13.06 4.97
N LYS A 73 1.73 13.17 5.29
CA LYS A 73 1.17 14.35 5.95
C LYS A 73 0.49 13.97 7.26
N SER A 74 0.91 14.62 8.35
CA SER A 74 0.23 14.57 9.64
C SER A 74 -0.52 15.88 9.89
N LEU A 75 -1.76 15.81 10.36
CA LEU A 75 -2.59 16.99 10.66
C LEU A 75 -3.62 16.70 11.75
N ALA A 76 -3.94 17.75 12.53
CA ALA A 76 -5.16 17.80 13.33
C ALA A 76 -6.30 18.29 12.41
N TYR A 77 -7.31 17.45 12.19
CA TYR A 77 -8.38 17.77 11.24
C TYR A 77 -9.40 18.74 11.87
N ASN A 78 -9.53 19.92 11.29
CA ASN A 78 -10.37 21.00 11.80
C ASN A 78 -11.72 21.15 11.06
N GLY A 79 -12.02 20.26 10.11
CA GLY A 79 -13.28 20.29 9.35
C GLY A 79 -13.13 20.88 7.95
N ASP A 80 -11.92 20.99 7.42
CA ASP A 80 -11.67 21.43 6.05
C ASP A 80 -12.27 20.44 5.03
N SER A 81 -12.91 20.95 3.98
CA SER A 81 -13.49 20.10 2.92
C SER A 81 -12.43 19.49 2.00
N ILE A 82 -11.22 20.08 1.96
CA ILE A 82 -10.12 19.65 1.10
C ILE A 82 -8.82 19.62 1.91
N ILE A 83 -8.08 18.52 1.81
CA ILE A 83 -6.72 18.39 2.35
C ILE A 83 -5.75 18.27 1.18
N LEU A 84 -4.78 19.19 1.10
CA LEU A 84 -3.77 19.21 0.04
C LEU A 84 -2.58 18.35 0.43
N LEU A 85 -2.14 17.48 -0.48
CA LEU A 85 -0.95 16.64 -0.36
C LEU A 85 0.15 17.15 -1.30
N SER A 86 1.37 17.26 -0.80
CA SER A 86 2.54 17.67 -1.58
C SER A 86 3.11 16.47 -2.34
N PRO A 87 3.32 16.57 -3.66
CA PRO A 87 3.95 15.51 -4.41
C PRO A 87 5.35 15.20 -3.89
N SER A 88 5.66 13.92 -3.68
CA SER A 88 6.99 13.47 -3.25
C SER A 88 8.04 13.75 -4.33
N SER A 89 9.24 14.15 -3.91
CA SER A 89 10.39 14.40 -4.78
C SER A 89 11.40 13.23 -4.80
N PHE A 90 10.97 12.01 -4.48
CA PHE A 90 11.86 10.86 -4.48
C PHE A 90 12.42 10.62 -5.90
N ASN A 91 13.67 11.06 -6.10
CA ASN A 91 14.43 10.83 -7.34
C ASN A 91 15.36 9.64 -7.14
N LEU A 92 15.20 8.61 -8.00
CA LEU A 92 16.21 7.58 -8.16
C LEU A 92 17.46 8.20 -8.79
N SER A 93 18.63 7.78 -8.33
CA SER A 93 19.88 8.12 -9.00
C SER A 93 19.81 7.59 -10.44
N GLU A 94 19.91 8.48 -11.41
CA GLU A 94 19.91 8.12 -12.83
C GLU A 94 21.18 7.34 -13.15
N VAL A 95 21.04 6.05 -13.38
CA VAL A 95 22.15 5.27 -13.94
C VAL A 95 22.08 5.38 -15.46
N SER A 96 22.99 6.15 -16.03
CA SER A 96 23.17 6.25 -17.48
C SER A 96 23.51 4.87 -18.04
N VAL A 97 22.58 4.27 -18.76
CA VAL A 97 22.77 2.93 -19.33
C VAL A 97 22.66 2.97 -20.83
N THR A 98 23.77 2.68 -21.50
CA THR A 98 23.75 2.20 -22.88
C THR A 98 23.10 0.81 -22.90
N ALA A 99 21.78 0.78 -23.12
CA ALA A 99 20.93 -0.41 -23.09
C ALA A 99 21.22 -1.44 -24.19
N LYS A 100 22.32 -1.32 -24.96
CA LYS A 100 22.65 -2.25 -26.02
C LYS A 100 23.10 -3.59 -25.43
N GLN A 101 22.19 -4.57 -25.45
CA GLN A 101 22.45 -6.01 -25.36
C GLN A 101 22.85 -6.59 -23.99
N LYS A 102 22.52 -5.95 -22.87
CA LYS A 102 22.74 -6.58 -21.56
C LYS A 102 21.68 -7.67 -21.30
N LYS A 103 22.09 -8.77 -20.64
CA LYS A 103 21.24 -9.94 -20.44
C LYS A 103 20.22 -9.75 -19.33
N TYR A 104 20.58 -9.03 -18.28
CA TYR A 104 19.73 -8.84 -17.12
C TYR A 104 19.56 -7.35 -16.78
N TYR A 105 18.35 -7.01 -16.35
CA TYR A 105 18.05 -5.83 -15.55
C TYR A 105 18.16 -6.25 -14.09
N HIS A 106 19.13 -5.71 -13.38
CA HIS A 106 19.33 -5.89 -11.95
C HIS A 106 18.70 -4.71 -11.22
N CYS A 107 17.92 -4.97 -10.18
CA CYS A 107 17.41 -3.90 -9.33
C CYS A 107 17.41 -4.30 -7.85
N LYS A 108 17.67 -3.31 -7.00
CA LYS A 108 17.49 -3.39 -5.55
C LYS A 108 16.17 -2.74 -5.19
N VAL A 109 15.42 -3.39 -4.34
CA VAL A 109 14.09 -2.98 -3.92
C VAL A 109 14.06 -2.87 -2.40
N TYR A 110 13.85 -1.65 -1.89
CA TYR A 110 13.45 -1.47 -0.50
C TYR A 110 11.97 -1.79 -0.37
N PHE A 111 11.59 -2.60 0.60
CA PHE A 111 10.21 -3.00 0.80
C PHE A 111 9.79 -2.86 2.26
N ARG A 112 8.47 -2.74 2.45
CA ARG A 112 7.82 -2.71 3.75
C ARG A 112 6.46 -3.38 3.66
N SER A 113 6.15 -4.21 4.65
CA SER A 113 4.85 -4.86 4.81
C SER A 113 4.36 -4.69 6.24
N ILE A 114 3.12 -4.29 6.39
CA ILE A 114 2.46 -4.03 7.67
C ILE A 114 1.17 -4.82 7.71
N GLU A 115 0.95 -5.57 8.80
CA GLU A 115 -0.33 -6.24 9.09
C GLU A 115 -0.84 -5.78 10.43
N GLN A 116 -2.06 -5.25 10.43
CA GLN A 116 -2.81 -4.89 11.63
C GLN A 116 -3.99 -5.86 11.79
N VAL A 117 -4.24 -6.27 13.02
CA VAL A 117 -5.39 -7.08 13.39
C VAL A 117 -6.17 -6.33 14.46
N ASP A 118 -7.46 -6.10 14.21
CA ASP A 118 -8.34 -5.32 15.09
C ASP A 118 -7.66 -3.99 15.49
N SER A 119 -7.13 -3.30 14.50
CA SER A 119 -6.44 -2.00 14.65
C SER A 119 -5.11 -2.03 15.41
N CYS A 120 -4.55 -3.20 15.72
CA CYS A 120 -3.27 -3.34 16.40
C CYS A 120 -2.21 -3.93 15.47
N LEU A 121 -0.98 -3.40 15.51
CA LEU A 121 0.14 -3.95 14.75
C LEU A 121 0.39 -5.40 15.20
N LYS A 122 0.30 -6.34 14.26
CA LYS A 122 0.59 -7.76 14.48
C LYS A 122 1.91 -8.16 13.87
N TYR A 123 2.11 -7.80 12.60
CA TYR A 123 3.33 -8.07 11.88
C TYR A 123 3.87 -6.81 11.21
N TYR A 124 5.16 -6.67 11.25
CA TYR A 124 5.90 -5.68 10.48
C TYR A 124 7.10 -6.37 9.86
N MET A 125 7.39 -6.03 8.62
CA MET A 125 8.58 -6.48 7.92
C MET A 125 9.06 -5.38 6.99
N ASP A 126 10.35 -5.07 7.01
CA ASP A 126 10.99 -4.27 5.97
C ASP A 126 12.35 -4.85 5.59
N GLY A 127 12.95 -4.33 4.53
CA GLY A 127 14.24 -4.80 4.09
C GLY A 127 14.60 -4.35 2.69
N ILE A 128 15.67 -4.95 2.20
CA ILE A 128 16.14 -4.82 0.82
C ILE A 128 16.22 -6.19 0.18
N ARG A 129 15.79 -6.27 -1.10
CA ARG A 129 15.88 -7.46 -1.92
C ARG A 129 16.41 -7.13 -3.31
N GLU A 130 17.26 -8.01 -3.82
CA GLU A 130 17.72 -7.94 -5.21
C GLU A 130 16.84 -8.79 -6.13
N PHE A 131 16.66 -8.29 -7.36
CA PHE A 131 16.00 -8.99 -8.45
C PHE A 131 16.85 -8.89 -9.72
N TYR A 132 16.86 -9.98 -10.47
CA TYR A 132 17.47 -10.05 -11.81
C TYR A 132 16.40 -10.43 -12.80
N ILE A 133 16.11 -9.57 -13.76
CA ILE A 133 15.06 -9.77 -14.75
C ILE A 133 15.75 -9.97 -16.09
N ASP A 134 15.54 -11.13 -16.72
CA ASP A 134 16.05 -11.40 -18.05
C ASP A 134 15.42 -10.43 -19.04
N THR A 135 16.24 -9.70 -19.79
CA THR A 135 15.78 -8.61 -20.67
C THR A 135 14.96 -9.10 -21.87
N LYS A 136 15.11 -10.36 -22.27
CA LYS A 136 14.39 -10.98 -23.39
C LYS A 136 13.14 -11.72 -22.93
N SER A 137 13.30 -12.65 -21.97
CA SER A 137 12.21 -13.54 -21.52
C SER A 137 11.35 -12.92 -20.42
N ARG A 138 11.81 -11.82 -19.79
CA ARG A 138 11.23 -11.20 -18.57
C ARG A 138 11.15 -12.14 -17.36
N LYS A 139 11.89 -13.25 -17.39
CA LYS A 139 11.95 -14.15 -16.26
C LYS A 139 12.63 -13.46 -15.09
N VAL A 140 11.91 -13.42 -13.95
CA VAL A 140 12.41 -12.85 -12.70
C VAL A 140 13.17 -13.90 -11.93
N HIS A 141 14.38 -13.58 -11.51
CA HIS A 141 15.22 -14.35 -10.63
C HIS A 141 15.45 -13.58 -9.34
N LEU A 142 15.39 -14.28 -8.23
CA LEU A 142 15.60 -13.69 -6.91
C LEU A 142 17.10 -13.67 -6.60
N GLY A 143 17.57 -12.53 -6.11
CA GLY A 143 18.87 -12.36 -5.49
C GLY A 143 18.79 -12.44 -3.97
N ASN A 144 19.80 -11.91 -3.31
CA ASN A 144 19.88 -11.88 -1.85
C ASN A 144 18.83 -10.94 -1.25
N VAL A 145 18.54 -11.14 0.03
CA VAL A 145 17.59 -10.35 0.80
C VAL A 145 18.10 -10.11 2.22
N VAL A 146 17.94 -8.88 2.69
CA VAL A 146 18.08 -8.53 4.10
C VAL A 146 16.72 -8.10 4.60
N THR A 147 16.27 -8.68 5.70
CA THR A 147 14.96 -8.39 6.29
C THR A 147 15.09 -8.05 7.76
N ASN A 148 14.33 -7.06 8.18
CA ASN A 148 14.00 -6.78 9.57
C ASN A 148 12.54 -7.18 9.80
N TYR A 149 12.26 -7.90 10.88
CA TYR A 149 10.96 -8.52 11.10
C TYR A 149 10.52 -8.39 12.56
N PHE A 150 9.29 -7.97 12.77
CA PHE A 150 8.66 -7.85 14.07
C PHE A 150 7.36 -8.65 14.13
N ILE A 151 7.14 -9.32 15.26
CA ILE A 151 5.90 -10.03 15.60
C ILE A 151 5.43 -9.53 16.95
N SER A 152 4.19 -9.07 17.02
CA SER A 152 3.59 -8.68 18.29
C SER A 152 3.43 -9.89 19.23
N LYS A 153 3.84 -9.72 20.49
CA LYS A 153 3.69 -10.71 21.57
C LYS A 153 2.33 -10.64 22.27
N ARG A 154 1.45 -9.74 21.86
CA ARG A 154 0.13 -9.54 22.45
C ARG A 154 -0.73 -10.79 22.33
N LYS A 155 -1.20 -11.30 23.45
CA LYS A 155 -1.98 -12.56 23.52
C LYS A 155 -3.39 -12.42 22.94
N ASP A 156 -3.95 -11.21 22.96
CA ASP A 156 -5.28 -10.89 22.43
C ASP A 156 -5.36 -10.90 20.90
N ILE A 157 -4.24 -10.64 20.22
CA ILE A 157 -4.13 -10.70 18.75
C ILE A 157 -3.32 -11.91 18.27
N ALA A 158 -2.57 -12.57 19.15
CA ALA A 158 -1.88 -13.81 18.82
C ALA A 158 -2.91 -14.93 18.62
N GLN A 159 -2.83 -15.60 17.49
CA GLN A 159 -3.68 -16.77 17.26
C GLN A 159 -3.23 -17.94 18.14
N LYS A 160 -4.21 -18.72 18.66
CA LYS A 160 -3.91 -19.96 19.35
C LYS A 160 -3.18 -20.93 18.39
N LYS A 161 -2.20 -21.69 18.90
CA LYS A 161 -1.33 -22.62 18.13
C LYS A 161 -2.04 -23.53 17.10
N ARG A 162 -3.35 -23.73 17.19
CA ARG A 162 -4.14 -24.58 16.27
C ARG A 162 -4.51 -23.94 14.95
N SER A 163 -4.36 -22.62 14.78
CA SER A 163 -4.74 -21.93 13.54
C SER A 163 -3.57 -21.66 12.58
N MET A 164 -2.42 -22.29 12.80
CA MET A 164 -1.21 -22.09 11.98
C MET A 164 -1.36 -22.38 10.47
N MET A 165 -2.48 -22.97 10.04
CA MET A 165 -2.67 -23.33 8.62
C MET A 165 -3.48 -22.31 7.82
N ILE A 166 -4.21 -21.38 8.46
CA ILE A 166 -5.07 -20.44 7.75
C ILE A 166 -4.97 -19.05 8.35
N GLY A 167 -4.47 -18.11 7.56
CA GLY A 167 -4.60 -16.68 7.86
C GLY A 167 -3.79 -16.19 9.06
N ASP A 168 -2.72 -16.88 9.44
CA ASP A 168 -1.89 -16.41 10.54
C ASP A 168 -0.97 -15.25 10.14
N LYS A 169 -0.59 -15.18 8.87
CA LYS A 169 0.32 -14.16 8.33
C LYS A 169 -0.06 -13.85 6.88
N TYR A 170 -0.37 -12.59 6.62
CA TYR A 170 -0.74 -12.10 5.28
C TYR A 170 0.36 -11.27 4.62
N ILE A 171 1.35 -10.80 5.40
CA ILE A 171 2.55 -10.15 4.83
C ILE A 171 3.44 -11.17 4.14
N ALA A 172 4.10 -10.75 3.07
CA ALA A 172 5.03 -11.58 2.30
C ALA A 172 6.24 -10.76 1.84
N LEU A 173 7.34 -11.46 1.56
CA LEU A 173 8.47 -10.84 0.87
C LEU A 173 8.03 -10.27 -0.48
N PRO A 174 8.59 -9.15 -0.92
CA PRO A 174 8.22 -8.54 -2.19
C PRO A 174 8.48 -9.52 -3.34
N TYR A 175 7.58 -9.48 -4.28
CA TYR A 175 7.67 -10.24 -5.53
C TYR A 175 7.44 -9.27 -6.70
N LEU A 176 8.34 -9.29 -7.65
CA LEU A 176 8.14 -8.59 -8.92
C LEU A 176 7.49 -9.56 -9.91
N ASP A 177 6.33 -9.20 -10.41
CA ASP A 177 5.69 -9.94 -11.48
C ASP A 177 6.33 -9.54 -12.82
N LYS A 178 6.49 -10.52 -13.71
CA LYS A 178 6.87 -10.24 -15.11
C LYS A 178 5.83 -9.41 -15.85
N ASN A 179 4.58 -9.46 -15.40
CA ASN A 179 3.47 -8.67 -15.91
C ASN A 179 3.13 -7.58 -14.88
N THR A 180 3.27 -6.34 -15.28
CA THR A 180 2.91 -5.18 -14.47
C THR A 180 1.39 -4.96 -14.49
N LEU A 181 0.90 -4.12 -13.58
CA LEU A 181 -0.49 -3.71 -13.53
C LEU A 181 -0.96 -3.11 -14.86
N TYR A 182 -0.11 -2.31 -15.52
CA TYR A 182 -0.41 -1.78 -16.86
C TYR A 182 -0.64 -2.90 -17.88
N GLU A 183 0.24 -3.88 -17.93
CA GLU A 183 0.13 -5.00 -18.86
C GLU A 183 -1.07 -5.91 -18.53
N GLU A 184 -1.42 -6.07 -17.24
CA GLU A 184 -2.63 -6.77 -16.82
C GLU A 184 -3.88 -6.06 -17.35
N ILE A 185 -3.95 -4.72 -17.21
CA ILE A 185 -5.08 -3.91 -17.69
C ILE A 185 -5.19 -3.98 -19.21
N MET A 186 -4.09 -3.78 -19.94
CA MET A 186 -4.11 -3.74 -21.41
C MET A 186 -4.36 -5.10 -22.06
N ARG A 187 -4.09 -6.19 -21.35
CA ARG A 187 -4.35 -7.56 -21.84
C ARG A 187 -5.79 -8.01 -21.62
N ASP A 188 -6.45 -7.52 -20.59
CA ASP A 188 -7.81 -7.91 -20.25
C ASP A 188 -8.81 -7.21 -21.21
N LYS A 189 -9.45 -8.01 -22.09
CA LYS A 189 -10.42 -7.49 -23.06
C LYS A 189 -11.64 -6.80 -22.46
N LYS A 190 -11.91 -7.03 -21.17
CA LYS A 190 -12.99 -6.38 -20.43
C LYS A 190 -12.58 -5.04 -19.83
N ARG A 191 -11.29 -4.69 -19.88
CA ARG A 191 -10.75 -3.45 -19.33
C ARG A 191 -10.38 -2.49 -20.44
N SER A 192 -10.52 -1.19 -20.15
CA SER A 192 -10.06 -0.11 -21.04
C SER A 192 -9.52 1.06 -20.24
N LEU A 193 -8.58 1.78 -20.83
CA LEU A 193 -8.05 3.04 -20.31
C LEU A 193 -8.52 4.16 -21.22
N GLN A 194 -9.35 5.08 -20.71
CA GLN A 194 -9.92 6.19 -21.45
C GLN A 194 -9.84 7.47 -20.61
N ALA A 195 -9.24 8.52 -21.15
CA ALA A 195 -9.10 9.82 -20.51
C ALA A 195 -8.56 9.75 -19.05
N GLY A 196 -7.59 8.86 -18.80
CA GLY A 196 -7.00 8.67 -17.47
C GLY A 196 -7.85 7.86 -16.48
N ILE A 197 -8.97 7.30 -16.92
CA ILE A 197 -9.83 6.43 -16.10
C ILE A 197 -9.72 5.00 -16.60
N ILE A 198 -9.60 4.05 -15.68
CA ILE A 198 -9.57 2.62 -15.98
C ILE A 198 -10.98 2.08 -15.75
N TYR A 199 -11.55 1.51 -16.80
CA TYR A 199 -12.87 0.89 -16.78
C TYR A 199 -12.76 -0.64 -16.85
N ALA A 200 -13.71 -1.32 -16.21
CA ALA A 200 -14.01 -2.73 -16.44
C ALA A 200 -15.52 -2.90 -16.61
N ASP A 201 -15.96 -3.52 -17.70
CA ASP A 201 -17.39 -3.67 -18.04
C ASP A 201 -18.18 -2.34 -17.87
N SER A 202 -17.62 -1.22 -18.34
CA SER A 202 -18.20 0.14 -18.25
C SER A 202 -18.22 0.76 -16.85
N VAL A 203 -17.70 0.11 -15.83
CA VAL A 203 -17.59 0.67 -14.48
C VAL A 203 -16.17 1.18 -14.25
N SER A 204 -16.05 2.39 -13.68
CA SER A 204 -14.76 2.94 -13.27
C SER A 204 -14.19 2.14 -12.11
N ILE A 205 -13.02 1.53 -12.32
CA ILE A 205 -12.32 0.71 -11.32
C ILE A 205 -10.97 1.29 -10.91
N GLY A 206 -10.52 2.35 -11.57
CA GLY A 206 -9.20 2.90 -11.29
C GLY A 206 -8.89 4.14 -12.11
N SER A 207 -7.66 4.63 -11.94
CA SER A 207 -7.16 5.80 -12.63
C SER A 207 -5.73 5.61 -13.11
N CYS A 208 -5.39 6.33 -14.17
CA CYS A 208 -4.04 6.51 -14.69
C CYS A 208 -3.74 8.01 -14.67
N LYS A 209 -2.72 8.41 -13.93
CA LYS A 209 -2.27 9.81 -13.84
C LYS A 209 -0.85 9.93 -14.36
N VAL A 210 -0.65 10.84 -15.29
CA VAL A 210 0.69 11.22 -15.79
C VAL A 210 1.11 12.50 -15.09
N PHE A 211 2.35 12.53 -14.61
CA PHE A 211 2.99 13.70 -14.00
C PHE A 211 4.07 14.25 -14.97
N PRO A 212 3.72 15.14 -15.91
CA PRO A 212 4.64 15.52 -17.00
C PRO A 212 5.96 16.12 -16.51
N GLY A 213 5.91 16.93 -15.45
CA GLY A 213 7.11 17.55 -14.86
C GLY A 213 8.03 16.59 -14.10
N LYS A 214 7.62 15.33 -13.91
CA LYS A 214 8.39 14.31 -13.19
C LYS A 214 8.70 13.08 -14.04
N GLU A 215 8.24 13.04 -15.29
CA GLU A 215 8.34 11.86 -16.14
C GLU A 215 7.85 10.58 -15.44
N GLU A 216 6.68 10.67 -14.82
CA GLU A 216 6.08 9.59 -14.02
C GLU A 216 4.65 9.32 -14.44
N MET A 217 4.24 8.07 -14.32
CA MET A 217 2.86 7.63 -14.49
C MET A 217 2.43 6.74 -13.34
N LEU A 218 1.34 7.10 -12.68
CA LEU A 218 0.70 6.33 -11.61
C LEU A 218 -0.51 5.60 -12.16
N LEU A 219 -0.56 4.30 -11.94
CA LEU A 219 -1.75 3.47 -12.10
C LEU A 219 -2.30 3.08 -10.73
N SER A 220 -3.62 3.15 -10.57
CA SER A 220 -4.32 2.76 -9.35
C SER A 220 -5.60 2.03 -9.71
N VAL A 221 -5.85 0.84 -9.15
CA VAL A 221 -7.06 0.06 -9.43
C VAL A 221 -7.65 -0.61 -8.19
N ASP A 222 -8.96 -0.81 -8.20
CA ASP A 222 -9.62 -1.80 -7.38
C ASP A 222 -9.48 -3.19 -8.05
N ALA A 223 -8.68 -4.04 -7.43
CA ALA A 223 -8.35 -5.36 -7.96
C ALA A 223 -9.40 -6.43 -7.62
N LEU A 224 -10.45 -6.12 -6.87
CA LEU A 224 -11.57 -7.02 -6.60
C LEU A 224 -12.59 -7.08 -7.72
N TRP A 225 -12.72 -5.99 -8.49
CA TRP A 225 -13.71 -5.91 -9.55
C TRP A 225 -13.66 -7.12 -10.52
N PRO A 226 -14.77 -7.70 -10.94
CA PRO A 226 -16.17 -7.26 -10.75
C PRO A 226 -16.83 -7.77 -9.45
N LYS A 227 -16.09 -8.35 -8.53
CA LYS A 227 -16.60 -8.84 -7.25
C LYS A 227 -16.47 -7.76 -6.18
N ASN A 228 -17.50 -7.63 -5.35
CA ASN A 228 -17.42 -6.74 -4.17
C ASN A 228 -16.63 -7.37 -3.02
N ALA A 229 -16.47 -8.69 -3.02
CA ALA A 229 -15.67 -9.43 -2.06
C ALA A 229 -15.29 -10.81 -2.60
N LEU A 230 -14.17 -11.35 -2.12
CA LEU A 230 -13.80 -12.76 -2.32
C LEU A 230 -13.96 -13.49 -0.99
N VAL A 231 -14.78 -14.54 -1.02
CA VAL A 231 -15.04 -15.37 0.18
C VAL A 231 -14.32 -16.71 0.01
N THR A 232 -13.50 -17.06 1.00
CA THR A 232 -12.82 -18.35 1.09
C THR A 232 -13.22 -19.05 2.37
N ASN A 233 -13.68 -20.30 2.26
CA ASN A 233 -14.04 -21.12 3.42
C ASN A 233 -13.05 -22.28 3.52
N MET A 234 -12.42 -22.45 4.67
CA MET A 234 -11.46 -23.53 4.90
C MET A 234 -11.34 -23.87 6.39
N PHE A 235 -11.42 -25.14 6.74
CA PHE A 235 -11.26 -25.65 8.12
C PHE A 235 -12.11 -24.94 9.20
N GLY A 236 -13.33 -24.52 8.85
CA GLY A 236 -14.25 -23.82 9.75
C GLY A 236 -14.03 -22.32 9.85
N TYR A 237 -13.02 -21.79 9.17
CA TYR A 237 -12.82 -20.37 8.98
C TYR A 237 -13.50 -19.87 7.71
N THR A 238 -14.06 -18.68 7.78
CA THR A 238 -14.51 -17.90 6.64
C THR A 238 -13.64 -16.64 6.56
N GLN A 239 -12.95 -16.47 5.45
CA GLN A 239 -12.18 -15.28 5.13
C GLN A 239 -12.90 -14.48 4.05
N VAL A 240 -13.15 -13.22 4.29
CA VAL A 240 -13.77 -12.28 3.34
C VAL A 240 -12.77 -11.19 3.03
N LEU A 241 -12.22 -11.18 1.81
CA LEU A 241 -11.43 -10.07 1.29
C LEU A 241 -12.40 -9.05 0.70
N SER A 242 -12.56 -7.90 1.36
CA SER A 242 -13.54 -6.86 1.01
C SER A 242 -12.91 -5.63 0.33
N LYS A 243 -11.59 -5.44 0.43
CA LYS A 243 -10.85 -4.40 -0.32
C LYS A 243 -9.53 -4.97 -0.83
N HIS A 244 -9.21 -4.67 -2.08
CA HIS A 244 -7.93 -4.99 -2.67
C HIS A 244 -7.54 -3.90 -3.67
N ASN A 245 -6.74 -2.94 -3.23
CA ASN A 245 -6.25 -1.88 -4.09
C ASN A 245 -4.80 -2.17 -4.50
N LYS A 246 -4.49 -1.94 -5.76
CA LYS A 246 -3.13 -1.97 -6.31
C LYS A 246 -2.78 -0.62 -6.89
N MET A 247 -1.57 -0.14 -6.62
CA MET A 247 -0.98 1.04 -7.24
C MET A 247 0.41 0.72 -7.74
N GLU A 248 0.76 1.20 -8.92
CA GLU A 248 2.11 1.12 -9.46
C GLU A 248 2.52 2.47 -10.06
N LEU A 249 3.71 2.93 -9.70
CA LEU A 249 4.34 4.13 -10.23
C LEU A 249 5.47 3.74 -11.18
N TYR A 250 5.47 4.34 -12.37
CA TYR A 250 6.45 4.07 -13.41
C TYR A 250 7.26 5.32 -13.75
N ARG A 251 8.54 5.14 -14.14
CA ARG A 251 9.23 6.12 -14.97
C ARG A 251 8.53 6.11 -16.32
N TYR A 252 8.11 7.27 -16.77
CA TYR A 252 7.30 7.39 -17.98
C TYR A 252 7.69 8.63 -18.77
N ASN A 253 7.96 8.45 -20.04
CA ASN A 253 8.04 9.50 -21.03
C ASN A 253 7.21 9.09 -22.24
N ASP A 254 6.98 10.02 -23.17
CA ASP A 254 6.11 9.81 -24.33
C ASP A 254 6.53 8.64 -25.25
N PHE A 255 7.75 8.12 -25.08
CA PHE A 255 8.30 7.01 -25.85
C PHE A 255 8.36 5.69 -25.06
N SER A 256 8.00 5.67 -23.79
CA SER A 256 8.10 4.49 -22.94
C SER A 256 6.73 3.84 -22.68
N THR A 257 6.67 2.53 -22.86
CA THR A 257 5.53 1.73 -22.40
C THR A 257 5.79 1.22 -20.98
N PRO A 258 4.85 1.40 -20.03
CA PRO A 258 5.00 0.87 -18.69
C PRO A 258 5.29 -0.63 -18.67
N SER A 259 6.33 -1.01 -17.97
CA SER A 259 6.79 -2.38 -17.86
C SER A 259 7.59 -2.58 -16.57
N VAL A 260 7.97 -3.80 -16.25
CA VAL A 260 8.78 -4.11 -15.07
C VAL A 260 10.14 -3.38 -15.08
N PHE A 261 10.65 -2.98 -16.25
CA PHE A 261 11.95 -2.30 -16.37
C PHE A 261 11.90 -0.81 -16.01
N ASN A 262 10.74 -0.20 -16.03
CA ASN A 262 10.54 1.20 -15.63
C ASN A 262 9.64 1.37 -14.40
N LEU A 263 9.30 0.28 -13.71
CA LEU A 263 8.60 0.32 -12.44
C LEU A 263 9.46 1.01 -11.37
N LYS A 264 8.90 2.02 -10.69
CA LYS A 264 9.54 2.76 -9.59
C LYS A 264 9.08 2.27 -8.23
N SER A 265 7.79 2.06 -8.06
CA SER A 265 7.22 1.61 -6.79
C SER A 265 5.88 0.91 -7.01
N SER A 266 5.51 0.10 -6.03
CA SER A 266 4.20 -0.53 -5.95
C SER A 266 3.68 -0.47 -4.53
N ASN A 267 2.37 -0.30 -4.40
CA ASN A 267 1.64 -0.42 -3.14
C ASN A 267 0.43 -1.31 -3.36
N ARG A 268 0.23 -2.23 -2.44
CA ARG A 268 -0.93 -3.12 -2.40
C ARG A 268 -1.55 -3.07 -1.02
N TYR A 269 -2.83 -2.76 -0.97
CA TYR A 269 -3.61 -2.78 0.25
C TYR A 269 -4.72 -3.82 0.17
N ARG A 270 -4.93 -4.54 1.28
CA ARG A 270 -5.99 -5.54 1.43
C ARG A 270 -6.66 -5.37 2.77
N HIS A 271 -8.00 -5.42 2.77
CA HIS A 271 -8.78 -5.52 4.00
C HIS A 271 -9.55 -6.84 3.99
N LEU A 272 -9.38 -7.60 5.05
CA LEU A 272 -9.96 -8.92 5.22
C LEU A 272 -10.71 -9.00 6.56
N THR A 273 -11.83 -9.72 6.57
CA THR A 273 -12.48 -10.15 7.80
C THR A 273 -12.34 -11.67 7.91
N LEU A 274 -11.80 -12.14 9.03
CA LEU A 274 -11.66 -13.56 9.34
C LEU A 274 -12.66 -13.93 10.43
N THR A 275 -13.51 -14.94 10.19
CA THR A 275 -14.48 -15.44 11.16
C THR A 275 -14.32 -16.93 11.40
N HIS A 276 -14.55 -17.40 12.62
CA HIS A 276 -14.61 -18.81 12.96
C HIS A 276 -15.83 -19.09 13.86
N LYS A 277 -16.85 -19.77 13.33
CA LYS A 277 -18.15 -19.92 14.00
C LYS A 277 -18.08 -20.64 15.35
N LYS A 278 -17.29 -21.71 15.46
CA LYS A 278 -17.19 -22.53 16.69
C LYS A 278 -16.46 -21.80 17.83
N GLU A 279 -15.49 -20.94 17.49
CA GLU A 279 -14.67 -20.23 18.47
C GLU A 279 -15.15 -18.79 18.70
N ASN A 280 -16.24 -18.39 18.04
CA ASN A 280 -16.77 -17.01 18.07
C ASN A 280 -15.68 -15.95 17.79
N ILE A 281 -14.79 -16.26 16.86
CA ILE A 281 -13.71 -15.35 16.45
C ILE A 281 -14.22 -14.50 15.31
N VAL A 282 -14.06 -13.19 15.45
CA VAL A 282 -14.15 -12.21 14.35
C VAL A 282 -12.91 -11.33 14.42
N ARG A 283 -12.18 -11.21 13.31
CA ARG A 283 -10.97 -10.37 13.21
C ARG A 283 -11.02 -9.53 11.95
N ASP A 284 -10.76 -8.25 12.09
CA ASP A 284 -10.54 -7.35 10.97
C ASP A 284 -9.03 -7.20 10.75
N ILE A 285 -8.60 -7.40 9.51
CA ILE A 285 -7.18 -7.49 9.16
C ILE A 285 -6.90 -6.53 8.01
N ASP A 286 -6.01 -5.58 8.28
CA ASP A 286 -5.49 -4.66 7.28
C ASP A 286 -4.05 -5.02 6.93
N VAL A 287 -3.77 -5.17 5.63
CA VAL A 287 -2.43 -5.49 5.14
C VAL A 287 -2.02 -4.48 4.10
N GLU A 288 -0.88 -3.85 4.32
CA GLU A 288 -0.28 -2.96 3.34
C GLU A 288 1.12 -3.45 2.99
N ASP A 289 1.32 -3.78 1.70
CA ASP A 289 2.62 -4.15 1.14
C ASP A 289 3.07 -3.03 0.19
N MET A 290 4.27 -2.50 0.40
CA MET A 290 4.84 -1.50 -0.50
C MET A 290 6.30 -1.83 -0.81
N PHE A 291 6.73 -1.45 -2.00
CA PHE A 291 8.13 -1.49 -2.34
C PHE A 291 8.53 -0.33 -3.27
N TYR A 292 9.81 -0.01 -3.25
CA TYR A 292 10.45 1.04 -4.03
C TYR A 292 11.69 0.47 -4.69
N VAL A 293 11.82 0.60 -6.00
CA VAL A 293 13.06 0.31 -6.71
C VAL A 293 14.03 1.44 -6.35
N VAL A 294 15.08 1.13 -5.61
CA VAL A 294 16.02 2.13 -5.08
C VAL A 294 17.31 2.23 -5.88
N GLU A 295 17.70 1.15 -6.53
CA GLU A 295 18.82 1.10 -7.49
C GLU A 295 18.47 0.17 -8.64
N TYR A 296 19.01 0.43 -9.81
CA TYR A 296 18.90 -0.46 -10.97
C TYR A 296 20.05 -0.26 -11.95
N GLU A 297 20.40 -1.34 -12.63
CA GLU A 297 21.43 -1.34 -13.68
C GLU A 297 21.19 -2.48 -14.68
N TYR A 298 21.85 -2.42 -15.81
CA TYR A 298 21.83 -3.51 -16.79
C TYR A 298 23.20 -4.23 -16.80
N ILE A 299 23.18 -5.55 -16.61
CA ILE A 299 24.38 -6.40 -16.44
C ILE A 299 24.32 -7.65 -17.31
N ASN A 300 25.46 -8.33 -17.47
CA ASN A 300 25.54 -9.57 -18.27
C ASN A 300 25.49 -10.82 -17.39
N THR A 301 25.95 -10.73 -16.15
CA THR A 301 26.04 -11.84 -15.17
C THR A 301 25.23 -11.51 -13.93
N ARG A 302 24.73 -12.53 -13.26
CA ARG A 302 24.03 -12.39 -11.99
C ARG A 302 25.03 -12.57 -10.86
N GLU A 303 25.47 -11.49 -10.27
CA GLU A 303 26.36 -11.48 -9.12
C GLU A 303 25.62 -10.83 -7.95
N SER A 304 25.23 -11.65 -6.98
CA SER A 304 24.50 -11.12 -5.81
C SER A 304 25.45 -10.37 -4.89
N SER A 305 24.97 -9.24 -4.37
CA SER A 305 25.69 -8.46 -3.36
C SER A 305 25.97 -9.30 -2.11
N SER A 306 27.07 -9.00 -1.40
CA SER A 306 27.31 -9.61 -0.09
C SER A 306 26.24 -9.19 0.92
N SER A 307 26.03 -9.97 1.97
CA SER A 307 25.08 -9.63 3.03
C SER A 307 25.42 -8.32 3.73
N GLU A 308 26.72 -8.01 3.86
CA GLU A 308 27.19 -6.76 4.46
C GLU A 308 26.83 -5.55 3.61
N LEU A 309 27.06 -5.61 2.30
CA LEU A 309 26.70 -4.54 1.38
C LEU A 309 25.18 -4.30 1.36
N LEU A 310 24.38 -5.35 1.32
CA LEU A 310 22.92 -5.23 1.41
C LEU A 310 22.46 -4.66 2.77
N GLN A 311 23.18 -4.94 3.85
CA GLN A 311 22.88 -4.35 5.16
C GLN A 311 23.19 -2.85 5.21
N GLU A 312 24.23 -2.39 4.52
CA GLU A 312 24.53 -0.96 4.35
C GLU A 312 23.45 -0.27 3.51
N ASP A 313 23.07 -0.88 2.39
CA ASP A 313 22.00 -0.40 1.55
C ASP A 313 20.66 -0.31 2.32
N TYR A 314 20.36 -1.33 3.13
CA TYR A 314 19.17 -1.29 3.99
C TYR A 314 19.19 -0.09 4.95
N ARG A 315 20.30 0.19 5.62
CA ARG A 315 20.42 1.35 6.53
C ARG A 315 20.22 2.68 5.77
N LYS A 316 20.84 2.80 4.59
CA LYS A 316 20.72 3.97 3.72
C LYS A 316 19.27 4.20 3.31
N TYR A 317 18.62 3.19 2.75
CA TYR A 317 17.28 3.35 2.18
C TYR A 317 16.17 3.35 3.22
N SER A 318 16.29 2.62 4.33
CA SER A 318 15.30 2.68 5.42
C SER A 318 15.16 4.10 6.02
N ALA A 319 16.25 4.87 6.05
CA ALA A 319 16.24 6.26 6.49
C ALA A 319 15.46 7.19 5.53
N MET A 320 15.40 6.87 4.23
CA MET A 320 14.66 7.65 3.23
C MET A 320 13.14 7.44 3.30
N PHE A 321 12.70 6.33 3.91
CA PHE A 321 11.29 5.98 4.08
C PHE A 321 10.96 5.87 5.59
N PRO A 322 10.93 7.00 6.33
CA PRO A 322 10.73 6.95 7.76
C PRO A 322 9.37 6.33 8.12
N LEU A 323 9.38 5.55 9.18
CA LEU A 323 8.14 5.06 9.79
C LEU A 323 7.40 6.23 10.44
N THR A 324 6.08 6.15 10.45
CA THR A 324 5.30 7.02 11.32
C THR A 324 5.78 6.83 12.77
N GLU A 325 5.87 7.90 13.52
CA GLU A 325 6.35 7.86 14.92
C GLU A 325 5.64 6.82 15.75
N ARG A 326 4.40 6.55 15.41
CA ARG A 326 3.56 5.63 16.13
C ARG A 326 3.80 4.15 15.79
N ILE A 327 3.97 3.77 14.51
CA ILE A 327 4.44 2.41 14.17
C ILE A 327 5.78 2.19 14.88
N ARG A 328 6.66 3.19 14.88
CA ARG A 328 7.92 3.16 15.62
C ARG A 328 7.69 2.92 17.11
N LYS A 329 6.76 3.64 17.75
CA LYS A 329 6.42 3.43 19.18
C LYS A 329 5.84 2.05 19.47
N GLN A 330 5.06 1.48 18.55
CA GLN A 330 4.55 0.11 18.71
C GLN A 330 5.66 -0.92 18.59
N LEU A 331 6.64 -0.72 17.70
CA LEU A 331 7.81 -1.60 17.57
C LEU A 331 8.69 -1.58 18.83
N VAL A 332 8.89 -0.42 19.46
CA VAL A 332 9.75 -0.25 20.65
C VAL A 332 9.08 -0.73 21.95
N ARG A 333 7.75 -0.64 22.06
CA ARG A 333 7.02 -1.02 23.31
C ARG A 333 7.01 -2.53 23.58
N GLU A 334 7.36 -3.36 22.62
CA GLU A 334 7.30 -4.81 22.75
C GLU A 334 8.70 -5.48 22.79
N GLU A 335 9.79 -4.71 22.68
CA GLU A 335 11.15 -5.18 23.00
C GLU A 335 11.31 -5.29 24.52
#